data_03657568e9071917402ea9a3fe6850d5
#
_entry.id   03657568e9071917402ea9a3fe6850d5
#
_cell.length_a   1.000
_cell.length_b   1.000
_cell.length_c   1.000
_cell.angle_alpha   90.00
_cell.angle_beta   90.00
_cell.angle_gamma   90.00
#
_symmetry.space_group_name_H-M   'P 1'
#
loop_
_entity.id
_entity.type
_entity.pdbx_description
1 polymer ?
#
loop_
_entity_poly.entity_id
_entity_poly.type
_entity_poly.pdbx_seq_one_letter_code
_entity_poly.pdbx_strand_id
1 'polypeptide(L)'
;MVLIKNSFKALMVAHVFILLGFIIAGVSTYYFSQQLLDPFWWMIFVGLGLYLVYIPFNSIFFDRLIAAFSMKGNAGFFIYVADSVGYIGSVSVMLAKEGMSLQIKWTQFFSQSVMILSFVGVFITLYAMYYFTKKHKASLVATAS
;
A
#
# COMPACT_ATOMS: atom_id res chain seq x y z
N MET A 1 -11.67 -14.16 -0.22
CA MET A 1 -11.10 -13.94 -1.56
C MET A 1 -11.03 -15.19 -2.43
N VAL A 2 -11.09 -16.38 -1.87
CA VAL A 2 -11.25 -17.65 -2.62
C VAL A 2 -12.54 -17.67 -3.48
N LEU A 3 -13.54 -16.89 -3.10
CA LEU A 3 -14.84 -16.81 -3.80
C LEU A 3 -14.82 -15.98 -5.10
N ILE A 4 -13.76 -15.22 -5.39
CA ILE A 4 -13.70 -14.39 -6.60
C ILE A 4 -12.95 -15.16 -7.69
N LYS A 5 -13.69 -15.82 -8.59
CA LYS A 5 -13.14 -16.59 -9.71
C LYS A 5 -12.41 -15.74 -10.74
N ASN A 6 -12.76 -14.45 -10.90
CA ASN A 6 -12.12 -13.56 -11.86
C ASN A 6 -10.90 -12.88 -11.23
N SER A 7 -9.71 -13.22 -11.72
CA SER A 7 -8.42 -12.70 -11.21
C SER A 7 -8.32 -11.18 -11.27
N PHE A 8 -8.86 -10.53 -12.31
CA PHE A 8 -8.86 -9.08 -12.41
C PHE A 8 -9.75 -8.42 -11.33
N LYS A 9 -10.94 -8.96 -11.08
CA LYS A 9 -11.81 -8.48 -10.00
C LYS A 9 -11.15 -8.64 -8.63
N ALA A 10 -10.48 -9.76 -8.39
CA ALA A 10 -9.74 -9.99 -7.14
C ALA A 10 -8.58 -9.00 -6.96
N LEU A 11 -7.87 -8.67 -8.05
CA LEU A 11 -6.84 -7.65 -8.07
C LEU A 11 -7.41 -6.26 -7.71
N MET A 12 -8.55 -5.88 -8.28
CA MET A 12 -9.19 -4.60 -7.96
C MET A 12 -9.68 -4.53 -6.51
N VAL A 13 -10.23 -5.62 -5.97
CA VAL A 13 -10.61 -5.69 -4.55
C VAL A 13 -9.39 -5.52 -3.64
N ALA A 14 -8.25 -6.11 -3.97
CA ALA A 14 -7.01 -5.90 -3.23
C ALA A 14 -6.61 -4.40 -3.22
N HIS A 15 -6.70 -3.71 -4.36
CA HIS A 15 -6.43 -2.27 -4.43
C HIS A 15 -7.39 -1.44 -3.57
N VAL A 16 -8.67 -1.83 -3.50
CA VAL A 16 -9.65 -1.15 -2.64
C VAL A 16 -9.27 -1.28 -1.16
N PHE A 17 -8.84 -2.47 -0.71
CA PHE A 17 -8.36 -2.63 0.67
C PHE A 17 -7.09 -1.82 0.96
N ILE A 18 -6.15 -1.78 0.01
CA ILE A 18 -4.93 -0.96 0.11
C ILE A 18 -5.31 0.53 0.21
N LEU A 19 -6.23 0.99 -0.63
CA LEU A 19 -6.69 2.38 -0.61
C LEU A 19 -7.36 2.74 0.72
N LEU A 20 -8.26 1.88 1.23
CA LEU A 20 -8.90 2.06 2.54
C LEU A 20 -7.87 2.10 3.67
N GLY A 21 -6.85 1.25 3.63
CA GLY A 21 -5.78 1.24 4.60
C GLY A 21 -5.00 2.56 4.66
N PHE A 22 -4.62 3.12 3.52
CA PHE A 22 -3.96 4.43 3.45
C PHE A 22 -4.87 5.56 3.92
N ILE A 23 -6.16 5.53 3.57
CA ILE A 23 -7.13 6.54 4.03
C ILE A 23 -7.26 6.48 5.55
N ILE A 24 -7.43 5.30 6.15
CA ILE A 24 -7.55 5.15 7.61
C ILE A 24 -6.28 5.65 8.31
N ALA A 25 -5.09 5.26 7.84
CA ALA A 25 -3.82 5.70 8.42
C ALA A 25 -3.63 7.21 8.29
N GLY A 26 -3.94 7.81 7.15
CA GLY A 26 -3.82 9.24 6.91
C GLY A 26 -4.80 10.07 7.72
N VAL A 27 -6.09 9.70 7.71
CA VAL A 27 -7.15 10.40 8.45
C VAL A 27 -6.91 10.34 9.96
N SER A 28 -6.58 9.16 10.50
CA SER A 28 -6.29 9.04 11.93
C SER A 28 -5.06 9.86 12.34
N THR A 29 -4.03 9.92 11.51
CA THR A 29 -2.84 10.73 11.75
C THR A 29 -3.13 12.23 11.66
N TYR A 30 -4.01 12.64 10.76
CA TYR A 30 -4.49 14.03 10.69
C TYR A 30 -5.22 14.44 11.98
N TYR A 31 -6.19 13.64 12.45
CA TYR A 31 -6.89 13.91 13.70
C TYR A 31 -5.96 13.91 14.92
N PHE A 32 -4.97 13.05 14.94
CA PHE A 32 -3.94 13.06 15.97
C PHE A 32 -3.11 14.35 15.95
N SER A 33 -2.71 14.83 14.78
CA SER A 33 -1.97 16.08 14.65
C SER A 33 -2.74 17.32 15.11
N GLN A 34 -4.07 17.27 15.03
CA GLN A 34 -4.99 18.30 15.57
C GLN A 34 -5.32 18.11 17.05
N GLN A 35 -4.69 17.15 17.73
CA GLN A 35 -4.96 16.80 19.13
C GLN A 35 -6.43 16.39 19.42
N LEU A 36 -7.14 15.95 18.38
CA LEU A 36 -8.54 15.48 18.47
C LEU A 36 -8.62 13.95 18.70
N LEU A 37 -7.53 13.24 18.54
CA LEU A 37 -7.46 11.81 18.73
C LEU A 37 -6.38 11.46 19.75
N ASP A 38 -6.75 10.64 20.74
CA ASP A 38 -5.82 10.14 21.75
C ASP A 38 -4.71 9.27 21.13
N PRO A 39 -3.46 9.34 21.62
CA PRO A 39 -2.34 8.54 21.10
C PRO A 39 -2.61 7.05 21.04
N PHE A 40 -3.36 6.49 21.99
CA PHE A 40 -3.71 5.08 22.03
C PHE A 40 -4.58 4.68 20.83
N TRP A 41 -5.67 5.41 20.58
CA TRP A 41 -6.54 5.16 19.45
C TRP A 41 -5.86 5.44 18.11
N TRP A 42 -5.04 6.48 18.06
CA TRP A 42 -4.24 6.77 16.88
C TRP A 42 -3.35 5.60 16.48
N MET A 43 -2.61 5.01 17.41
CA MET A 43 -1.76 3.85 17.12
C MET A 43 -2.56 2.63 16.64
N ILE A 44 -3.76 2.40 17.20
CA ILE A 44 -4.65 1.32 16.75
C ILE A 44 -5.08 1.54 15.31
N PHE A 45 -5.57 2.73 14.96
CA PHE A 45 -6.05 3.01 13.62
C PHE A 45 -4.92 3.03 12.58
N VAL A 46 -3.76 3.58 12.91
CA VAL A 46 -2.58 3.54 12.05
C VAL A 46 -2.14 2.09 11.82
N GLY A 47 -2.05 1.30 12.89
CA GLY A 47 -1.71 -0.12 12.80
C GLY A 47 -2.69 -0.89 11.91
N LEU A 48 -4.00 -0.72 12.13
CA LEU A 48 -5.05 -1.33 11.31
C LEU A 48 -4.96 -0.89 9.85
N GLY A 49 -4.75 0.40 9.59
CA GLY A 49 -4.58 0.94 8.24
C GLY A 49 -3.38 0.32 7.52
N LEU A 50 -2.22 0.27 8.16
CA LEU A 50 -1.01 -0.33 7.59
C LEU A 50 -1.17 -1.84 7.36
N TYR A 51 -1.87 -2.57 8.23
CA TYR A 51 -2.18 -3.98 8.02
C TYR A 51 -3.12 -4.21 6.83
N LEU A 52 -4.11 -3.33 6.63
CA LEU A 52 -4.99 -3.39 5.46
C LEU A 52 -4.25 -3.14 4.15
N VAL A 53 -3.15 -2.39 4.17
CA VAL A 53 -2.24 -2.24 3.02
C VAL A 53 -1.38 -3.48 2.83
N TYR A 54 -0.72 -3.92 3.90
CA TYR A 54 0.32 -4.95 3.86
C TYR A 54 -0.23 -6.34 3.48
N ILE A 55 -1.32 -6.78 4.11
CA ILE A 55 -1.85 -8.13 3.90
C ILE A 55 -2.29 -8.38 2.45
N PRO A 56 -3.14 -7.54 1.81
CA PRO A 56 -3.52 -7.77 0.42
C PRO A 56 -2.34 -7.66 -0.55
N PHE A 57 -1.39 -6.76 -0.26
CA PHE A 57 -0.21 -6.57 -1.08
C PHE A 57 0.68 -7.82 -1.10
N ASN A 58 1.01 -8.38 0.06
CA ASN A 58 1.89 -9.54 0.15
C ASN A 58 1.21 -10.88 -0.15
N SER A 59 -0.10 -11.01 0.10
CA SER A 59 -0.75 -12.32 -0.02
C SER A 59 -1.47 -12.55 -1.37
N ILE A 60 -1.94 -11.48 -2.04
CA ILE A 60 -2.86 -11.63 -3.16
C ILE A 60 -2.46 -10.81 -4.37
N PHE A 61 -1.89 -9.62 -4.17
CA PHE A 61 -1.65 -8.66 -5.22
C PHE A 61 -0.81 -9.24 -6.37
N PHE A 62 0.36 -9.76 -6.07
CA PHE A 62 1.27 -10.31 -7.11
C PHE A 62 0.71 -11.55 -7.78
N ASP A 63 0.07 -12.43 -7.00
CA ASP A 63 -0.54 -13.64 -7.53
C ASP A 63 -1.66 -13.32 -8.54
N ARG A 64 -2.53 -12.35 -8.20
CA ARG A 64 -3.61 -11.91 -9.06
C ARG A 64 -3.15 -11.04 -10.23
N LEU A 65 -2.09 -10.26 -10.04
CA LEU A 65 -1.46 -9.50 -11.11
C LEU A 65 -0.92 -10.45 -12.21
N ILE A 66 -0.15 -11.45 -11.81
CA ILE A 66 0.40 -12.45 -12.74
C ILE A 66 -0.72 -13.19 -13.46
N ALA A 67 -1.74 -13.65 -12.73
CA ALA A 67 -2.88 -14.36 -13.31
C ALA A 67 -3.75 -13.48 -14.23
N ALA A 68 -3.97 -12.20 -13.88
CA ALA A 68 -4.80 -11.29 -14.66
C ALA A 68 -4.17 -10.91 -16.01
N PHE A 69 -2.86 -10.86 -16.08
CA PHE A 69 -2.12 -10.44 -17.27
C PHE A 69 -1.31 -11.56 -17.92
N SER A 70 -1.49 -12.81 -17.49
CA SER A 70 -0.80 -14.00 -18.00
C SER A 70 0.72 -13.82 -18.07
N MET A 71 1.28 -13.14 -17.07
CA MET A 71 2.72 -12.84 -17.03
C MET A 71 3.51 -14.09 -16.66
N LYS A 72 4.65 -14.28 -17.31
CA LYS A 72 5.60 -15.31 -16.90
C LYS A 72 6.37 -14.79 -15.67
N GLY A 73 6.06 -15.30 -14.49
CA GLY A 73 6.71 -14.88 -13.24
C GLY A 73 6.25 -15.69 -12.04
N ASN A 74 7.00 -15.58 -10.95
CA ASN A 74 6.70 -16.20 -9.68
C ASN A 74 6.31 -15.11 -8.68
N ALA A 75 5.11 -15.19 -8.11
CA ALA A 75 4.62 -14.22 -7.11
C ALA A 75 5.57 -14.09 -5.92
N GLY A 76 6.13 -15.20 -5.44
CA GLY A 76 7.11 -15.19 -4.33
C GLY A 76 8.36 -14.37 -4.66
N PHE A 77 8.86 -14.40 -5.88
CA PHE A 77 9.99 -13.57 -6.30
C PHE A 77 9.65 -12.07 -6.22
N PHE A 78 8.48 -11.67 -6.74
CA PHE A 78 8.05 -10.26 -6.68
C PHE A 78 7.83 -9.77 -5.26
N ILE A 79 7.25 -10.61 -4.38
CA ILE A 79 7.10 -10.31 -2.96
C ILE A 79 8.48 -10.09 -2.32
N TYR A 80 9.42 -10.98 -2.58
CA TYR A 80 10.78 -10.90 -2.02
C TYR A 80 11.51 -9.61 -2.45
N VAL A 81 11.39 -9.24 -3.72
CA VAL A 81 11.97 -7.99 -4.24
C VAL A 81 11.31 -6.78 -3.58
N ALA A 82 9.97 -6.77 -3.49
CA ALA A 82 9.23 -5.67 -2.87
C ALA A 82 9.59 -5.49 -1.38
N ASP A 83 9.65 -6.58 -0.62
CA ASP A 83 10.05 -6.57 0.79
C ASP A 83 11.50 -6.11 0.97
N SER A 84 12.41 -6.55 0.08
CA SER A 84 13.82 -6.13 0.12
C SER A 84 13.97 -4.63 -0.12
N VAL A 85 13.26 -4.08 -1.11
CA VAL A 85 13.25 -2.63 -1.38
C VAL A 85 12.62 -1.86 -0.21
N GLY A 86 11.52 -2.36 0.35
CA GLY A 86 10.88 -1.78 1.53
C GLY A 86 11.80 -1.77 2.75
N TYR A 87 12.54 -2.84 2.97
CA TYR A 87 13.52 -2.94 4.05
C TYR A 87 14.68 -1.93 3.87
N ILE A 88 15.27 -1.87 2.68
CA ILE A 88 16.31 -0.89 2.36
C ILE A 88 15.78 0.53 2.57
N GLY A 89 14.57 0.82 2.13
CA GLY A 89 13.92 2.11 2.32
C GLY A 89 13.78 2.49 3.79
N SER A 90 13.25 1.58 4.62
CA SER A 90 13.04 1.83 6.05
C SER A 90 14.35 2.02 6.82
N VAL A 91 15.38 1.21 6.52
CA VAL A 91 16.71 1.36 7.11
C VAL A 91 17.35 2.68 6.68
N SER A 92 17.24 3.06 5.40
CA SER A 92 17.77 4.33 4.90
C SER A 92 17.14 5.54 5.60
N VAL A 93 15.84 5.53 5.82
CA VAL A 93 15.11 6.59 6.54
C VAL A 93 15.56 6.65 8.00
N MET A 94 15.73 5.50 8.66
CA MET A 94 16.24 5.44 10.05
C MET A 94 17.66 6.00 10.16
N LEU A 95 18.56 5.58 9.26
CA LEU A 95 19.94 6.07 9.23
C LEU A 95 20.03 7.57 8.90
N ALA A 96 19.21 8.06 7.98
CA ALA A 96 19.14 9.49 7.66
C ALA A 96 18.71 10.31 8.89
N LYS A 97 17.71 9.84 9.64
CA LYS A 97 17.27 10.51 10.87
C LYS A 97 18.39 10.59 11.91
N GLU A 98 19.10 9.49 12.17
CA GLU A 98 20.19 9.44 13.13
C GLU A 98 21.41 10.23 12.64
N GLY A 99 21.81 10.07 11.39
CA GLY A 99 22.99 10.71 10.80
C GLY A 99 22.87 12.24 10.66
N MET A 100 21.65 12.76 10.46
CA MET A 100 21.40 14.21 10.37
C MET A 100 21.20 14.87 11.73
N SER A 101 21.33 14.12 12.84
CA SER A 101 21.14 14.63 14.22
C SER A 101 19.85 15.43 14.40
N LEU A 102 18.78 15.02 13.70
CA LEU A 102 17.50 15.69 13.75
C LEU A 102 16.90 15.54 15.16
N GLN A 103 16.86 16.62 15.92
CA GLN A 103 16.25 16.68 17.27
C GLN A 103 14.71 16.62 17.23
N ILE A 104 14.16 15.81 16.33
CA ILE A 104 12.73 15.61 16.17
C ILE A 104 12.30 14.43 17.06
N LYS A 105 11.27 14.63 17.88
CA LYS A 105 10.69 13.55 18.69
C LYS A 105 10.23 12.39 17.78
N TRP A 106 10.49 11.15 18.19
CA TRP A 106 10.12 9.96 17.42
C TRP A 106 8.64 9.93 17.01
N THR A 107 7.75 10.35 17.90
CA THR A 107 6.31 10.44 17.60
C THR A 107 6.01 11.42 16.46
N GLN A 108 6.67 12.58 16.46
CA GLN A 108 6.48 13.59 15.40
C GLN A 108 7.05 13.09 14.06
N PHE A 109 8.23 12.49 14.08
CA PHE A 109 8.84 11.90 12.91
C PHE A 109 7.94 10.78 12.32
N PHE A 110 7.45 9.88 13.18
CA PHE A 110 6.57 8.79 12.76
C PHE A 110 5.24 9.30 12.19
N SER A 111 4.59 10.26 12.86
CA SER A 111 3.32 10.82 12.37
C SER A 111 3.46 11.52 11.02
N GLN A 112 4.53 12.30 10.82
CA GLN A 112 4.83 12.93 9.54
C GLN A 112 5.10 11.89 8.45
N SER A 113 5.87 10.85 8.76
CA SER A 113 6.17 9.76 7.82
C SER A 113 4.89 9.02 7.40
N VAL A 114 4.00 8.69 8.34
CA VAL A 114 2.71 8.05 8.05
C VAL A 114 1.82 8.96 7.20
N MET A 115 1.79 10.26 7.47
CA MET A 115 1.01 11.23 6.69
C MET A 115 1.49 11.27 5.23
N ILE A 116 2.80 11.42 5.00
CA ILE A 116 3.40 11.44 3.66
C ILE A 116 3.14 10.11 2.94
N LEU A 117 3.40 8.99 3.61
CA LEU A 117 3.20 7.65 3.06
C LEU A 117 1.75 7.42 2.66
N SER A 118 0.79 7.83 3.50
CA SER A 118 -0.63 7.70 3.22
C SER A 118 -1.05 8.52 2.01
N PHE A 119 -0.60 9.77 1.92
CA PHE A 119 -0.90 10.65 0.79
C PHE A 119 -0.35 10.09 -0.52
N VAL A 120 0.94 9.77 -0.56
CA VAL A 120 1.60 9.17 -1.73
C VAL A 120 0.97 7.82 -2.07
N GLY A 121 0.68 6.99 -1.07
CA GLY A 121 0.06 5.67 -1.24
C GLY A 121 -1.33 5.74 -1.87
N VAL A 122 -2.17 6.70 -1.48
CA VAL A 122 -3.49 6.93 -2.10
C VAL A 122 -3.33 7.25 -3.59
N PHE A 123 -2.45 8.19 -3.94
CA PHE A 123 -2.24 8.57 -5.34
C PHE A 123 -1.71 7.43 -6.19
N ILE A 124 -0.70 6.70 -5.69
CA ILE A 124 -0.14 5.54 -6.41
C ILE A 124 -1.21 4.46 -6.59
N THR A 125 -2.02 4.17 -5.57
CA THR A 125 -3.06 3.15 -5.65
C THR A 125 -4.15 3.54 -6.66
N LEU A 126 -4.60 4.78 -6.67
CA LEU A 126 -5.57 5.28 -7.65
C LEU A 126 -5.03 5.21 -9.08
N TYR A 127 -3.77 5.63 -9.27
CA TYR A 127 -3.11 5.53 -10.56
C TYR A 127 -2.97 4.08 -11.04
N ALA A 128 -2.59 3.17 -10.15
CA ALA A 128 -2.49 1.74 -10.46
C ALA A 128 -3.86 1.15 -10.85
N MET A 129 -4.93 1.48 -10.12
CA MET A 129 -6.29 1.04 -10.45
C MET A 129 -6.72 1.54 -11.84
N TYR A 130 -6.45 2.80 -12.16
CA TYR A 130 -6.73 3.37 -13.47
C TYR A 130 -5.94 2.66 -14.58
N TYR A 131 -4.64 2.48 -14.38
CA TYR A 131 -3.75 1.83 -15.36
C TYR A 131 -4.17 0.38 -15.63
N PHE A 132 -4.39 -0.42 -14.59
CA PHE A 132 -4.79 -1.81 -14.75
C PHE A 132 -6.18 -1.97 -15.38
N THR A 133 -7.12 -1.08 -15.06
CA THR A 133 -8.44 -1.08 -15.70
C THR A 133 -8.35 -0.78 -17.19
N LYS A 134 -7.55 0.20 -17.58
CA LYS A 134 -7.31 0.55 -18.98
C LYS A 134 -6.65 -0.61 -19.74
N LYS A 135 -5.62 -1.22 -19.15
CA LYS A 135 -4.91 -2.34 -19.76
C LYS A 135 -5.81 -3.57 -19.92
N HIS A 136 -6.65 -3.87 -18.94
CA HIS A 136 -7.60 -4.99 -19.02
C HIS A 136 -8.64 -4.79 -20.12
N LYS A 137 -9.20 -3.57 -20.26
CA LYS A 137 -10.12 -3.26 -21.36
C LYS A 137 -9.46 -3.44 -22.74
N ALA A 138 -8.22 -2.99 -22.89
CA ALA A 138 -7.48 -3.15 -24.14
C ALA A 138 -7.23 -4.63 -24.49
N SER A 139 -6.94 -5.48 -23.50
CA SER A 139 -6.76 -6.92 -23.74
C SER A 139 -8.04 -7.63 -24.18
N LEU A 140 -9.21 -7.22 -23.64
CA LEU A 140 -10.50 -7.77 -24.06
C LEU A 140 -10.86 -7.43 -25.50
N VAL A 141 -10.55 -6.21 -25.96
CA VAL A 141 -10.77 -5.80 -27.35
C VAL A 141 -9.87 -6.59 -28.30
N ALA A 142 -8.60 -6.80 -27.94
CA ALA A 142 -7.65 -7.55 -28.76
C ALA A 142 -7.97 -9.06 -28.88
N THR A 143 -8.73 -9.63 -27.93
CA THR A 143 -9.17 -11.03 -28.01
C THR A 143 -10.52 -11.22 -28.70
N ALA A 144 -11.24 -10.13 -29.00
CA ALA A 144 -12.53 -10.14 -29.69
C ALA A 144 -12.41 -9.84 -31.19
N SER A 145 -11.24 -9.40 -31.65
CA SER A 145 -10.85 -9.20 -33.07
C SER A 145 -10.13 -10.42 -33.61
#